data_6dec006fc72c98ccdbc1b1ffef07b83a
#
_entry.id   6dec006fc72c98ccdbc1b1ffef07b83a
#
_cell.length_a   1.000
_cell.length_b   1.000
_cell.length_c   1.000
_cell.angle_alpha   90.00
_cell.angle_beta   90.00
_cell.angle_gamma   90.00
#
_symmetry.space_group_name_H-M   'P 1'
#
loop_
_entity.id
_entity.type
_entity.pdbx_description
1 polymer ?
#
loop_
_entity_poly.entity_id
_entity_poly.type
_entity_poly.pdbx_seq_one_letter_code
_entity_poly.pdbx_strand_id
1 'polypeptide(L)'
;KSQPVVLKYFLDKNNSFEYLEEPYTILEEKKVQKSGLIFAGYRNKAIRKAGVREGTENLSRVHKQPNRIYSTEGVHPALPSQESSGRFWILHNGKVRKLTITECYRIMGFPEQYKFIQSNSELYRQFGNSVAIPMIKAIGEQIKYQFLAENYDEK
;
A
#
# COMPACT_ATOMS: atom_id res chain seq x y z
N LYS A 1 3.63 -21.78 0.04
CA LYS A 1 3.08 -20.40 0.02
C LYS A 1 4.25 -19.45 -0.08
N SER A 2 4.35 -18.69 -1.18
CA SER A 2 5.36 -17.64 -1.31
C SER A 2 5.14 -16.58 -0.22
N GLN A 3 6.22 -16.09 0.38
CA GLN A 3 6.13 -14.98 1.33
C GLN A 3 5.69 -13.70 0.59
N PRO A 4 4.84 -12.86 1.19
CA PRO A 4 4.43 -11.61 0.57
C PRO A 4 5.64 -10.71 0.38
N VAL A 5 5.71 -10.04 -0.76
CA VAL A 5 6.78 -9.08 -1.05
C VAL A 5 6.56 -7.82 -0.22
N VAL A 6 7.57 -7.43 0.55
CA VAL A 6 7.49 -6.26 1.43
C VAL A 6 7.70 -4.95 0.67
N LEU A 7 7.12 -3.87 1.18
CA LEU A 7 7.05 -2.56 0.53
C LEU A 7 8.44 -1.99 0.15
N LYS A 8 9.46 -2.20 0.97
CA LYS A 8 10.80 -1.64 0.76
C LYS A 8 11.42 -1.95 -0.60
N TYR A 9 11.04 -3.05 -1.25
CA TYR A 9 11.58 -3.44 -2.56
C TYR A 9 11.04 -2.60 -3.72
N PHE A 10 9.97 -1.83 -3.51
CA PHE A 10 9.33 -0.98 -4.51
C PHE A 10 9.73 0.49 -4.41
N LEU A 11 10.52 0.86 -3.39
CA LEU A 11 10.79 2.25 -3.07
C LEU A 11 11.90 2.84 -3.94
N ASP A 12 11.75 4.14 -4.25
CA ASP A 12 12.77 4.94 -4.91
C ASP A 12 13.94 5.17 -3.95
N LYS A 13 15.15 5.12 -4.49
CA LYS A 13 16.37 5.46 -3.75
C LYS A 13 16.55 6.97 -3.65
N ASN A 14 16.29 7.68 -4.74
CA ASN A 14 16.42 9.12 -4.87
C ASN A 14 15.21 9.67 -5.62
N ASN A 15 14.48 10.56 -5.00
CA ASN A 15 13.34 11.26 -5.60
C ASN A 15 13.01 12.52 -4.77
N SER A 16 12.16 13.40 -5.30
CA SER A 16 11.50 14.44 -4.51
C SER A 16 10.39 13.81 -3.69
N PHE A 17 10.61 13.66 -2.39
CA PHE A 17 9.66 13.03 -1.48
C PHE A 17 8.80 14.06 -0.75
N GLU A 18 7.52 13.78 -0.61
CA GLU A 18 6.59 14.54 0.23
C GLU A 18 6.66 14.04 1.67
N TYR A 19 7.39 14.76 2.51
CA TYR A 19 7.54 14.42 3.94
C TYR A 19 6.37 14.94 4.76
N LEU A 20 6.12 14.27 5.88
CA LEU A 20 5.13 14.70 6.86
C LEU A 20 5.75 15.76 7.78
N GLU A 21 5.23 16.99 7.67
CA GLU A 21 5.69 18.15 8.49
C GLU A 21 4.86 18.31 9.77
N GLU A 22 3.64 17.76 9.79
CA GLU A 22 2.77 17.82 10.96
C GLU A 22 3.25 16.88 12.07
N PRO A 23 2.91 17.17 13.36
CA PRO A 23 3.26 16.30 14.48
C PRO A 23 2.72 14.88 14.30
N TYR A 24 3.55 13.90 14.58
CA TYR A 24 3.22 12.48 14.53
C TYR A 24 3.92 11.72 15.66
N THR A 25 3.41 10.53 15.96
CA THR A 25 3.97 9.62 16.95
C THR A 25 4.40 8.33 16.28
N ILE A 26 5.65 7.94 16.49
CA ILE A 26 6.17 6.62 16.12
C ILE A 26 6.12 5.71 17.34
N LEU A 27 5.61 4.50 17.17
CA LEU A 27 5.54 3.51 18.23
C LEU A 27 6.92 2.91 18.48
N GLU A 28 7.28 2.74 19.74
CA GLU A 28 8.49 1.99 20.16
C GLU A 28 8.41 0.55 19.66
N GLU A 29 7.27 -0.10 19.90
CA GLU A 29 6.97 -1.41 19.36
C GLU A 29 6.01 -1.34 18.19
N LYS A 30 6.49 -1.65 17.00
CA LYS A 30 5.66 -1.72 15.79
C LYS A 30 4.68 -2.90 15.87
N LYS A 31 3.42 -2.66 15.50
CA LYS A 31 2.37 -3.69 15.57
C LYS A 31 2.23 -4.42 14.23
N VAL A 32 2.65 -5.68 14.21
CA VAL A 32 2.52 -6.56 13.04
C VAL A 32 1.11 -7.14 13.00
N GLN A 33 0.43 -7.00 11.86
CA GLN A 33 -0.91 -7.55 11.62
C GLN A 33 -0.81 -8.90 10.90
N LYS A 34 -1.84 -9.74 11.04
CA LYS A 34 -1.92 -11.04 10.34
C LYS A 34 -1.83 -10.91 8.81
N SER A 35 -2.22 -9.77 8.27
CA SER A 35 -2.11 -9.44 6.84
C SER A 35 -0.67 -9.17 6.36
N GLY A 36 0.30 -9.05 7.26
CA GLY A 36 1.65 -8.60 6.96
C GLY A 36 1.85 -7.09 7.00
N LEU A 37 0.79 -6.30 7.25
CA LEU A 37 0.91 -4.87 7.52
C LEU A 37 1.62 -4.65 8.85
N ILE A 38 2.53 -3.66 8.88
CA ILE A 38 3.22 -3.26 10.09
C ILE A 38 2.84 -1.82 10.41
N PHE A 39 2.01 -1.65 11.44
CA PHE A 39 1.61 -0.33 11.95
C PHE A 39 2.77 0.24 12.77
N ALA A 40 3.34 1.35 12.31
CA ALA A 40 4.53 1.97 12.89
C ALA A 40 4.23 3.24 13.69
N GLY A 41 3.07 3.87 13.48
CA GLY A 41 2.74 5.11 14.15
C GLY A 41 1.52 5.81 13.55
N TYR A 42 1.31 7.05 13.96
CA TYR A 42 0.14 7.82 13.54
C TYR A 42 0.40 9.33 13.58
N ARG A 43 -0.34 10.08 12.75
CA ARG A 43 -0.42 11.54 12.82
C ARG A 43 -1.21 11.92 14.08
N ASN A 44 -0.77 12.94 14.79
CA ASN A 44 -1.40 13.41 16.04
C ASN A 44 -2.70 14.18 15.73
N LYS A 45 -3.66 13.49 15.09
CA LYS A 45 -5.01 13.96 14.77
C LYS A 45 -6.04 13.28 15.67
N ALA A 46 -7.22 13.86 15.73
CA ALA A 46 -8.32 13.29 16.51
C ALA A 46 -8.59 11.83 16.14
N ILE A 47 -8.64 10.97 17.15
CA ILE A 47 -8.97 9.55 17.02
C ILE A 47 -10.49 9.35 16.92
N ARG A 48 -10.89 8.16 16.52
CA ARG A 48 -12.31 7.77 16.55
C ARG A 48 -12.76 7.66 18.00
N LYS A 49 -13.86 8.33 18.34
CA LYS A 49 -14.41 8.29 19.71
C LYS A 49 -15.20 6.99 19.99
N ALA A 50 -15.96 6.52 19.01
CA ALA A 50 -16.79 5.33 19.18
C ALA A 50 -15.94 4.05 19.29
N GLY A 51 -16.11 3.28 20.35
CA GLY A 51 -15.41 2.02 20.60
C GLY A 51 -13.94 2.14 20.98
N VAL A 52 -13.44 3.35 21.25
CA VAL A 52 -12.08 3.59 21.74
C VAL A 52 -12.07 3.50 23.26
N ARG A 53 -11.15 2.72 23.79
CA ARG A 53 -10.85 2.67 25.22
C ARG A 53 -9.61 3.49 25.52
N GLU A 54 -9.51 4.09 26.68
CA GLU A 54 -8.31 4.78 27.15
C GLU A 54 -7.09 3.83 27.09
N GLY A 55 -5.95 4.37 26.71
CA GLY A 55 -4.70 3.59 26.58
C GLY A 55 -4.62 2.70 25.32
N THR A 56 -5.52 2.89 24.32
CA THR A 56 -5.50 2.12 23.06
C THR A 56 -4.97 2.89 21.86
N GLU A 57 -4.32 4.03 22.06
CA GLU A 57 -3.79 4.92 21.02
C GLU A 57 -2.69 4.24 20.17
N ASN A 58 -2.04 3.22 20.73
CA ASN A 58 -1.06 2.40 20.04
C ASN A 58 -1.68 1.39 19.06
N LEU A 59 -3.00 1.31 18.94
CA LEU A 59 -3.70 0.38 18.05
C LEU A 59 -4.14 1.08 16.76
N SER A 60 -3.82 0.48 15.62
CA SER A 60 -4.15 1.06 14.31
C SER A 60 -5.64 1.35 14.13
N ARG A 61 -6.52 0.52 14.71
CA ARG A 61 -7.99 0.63 14.55
C ARG A 61 -8.61 1.93 15.08
N VAL A 62 -7.97 2.60 16.06
CA VAL A 62 -8.47 3.85 16.65
C VAL A 62 -8.20 5.07 15.77
N HIS A 63 -7.25 4.95 14.84
CA HIS A 63 -6.91 6.01 13.91
C HIS A 63 -7.66 5.84 12.59
N LYS A 64 -8.10 6.96 12.01
CA LYS A 64 -8.57 6.96 10.61
C LYS A 64 -7.41 6.53 9.70
N GLN A 65 -7.71 5.82 8.62
CA GLN A 65 -6.70 5.27 7.74
C GLN A 65 -5.70 6.31 7.19
N PRO A 66 -6.11 7.53 6.78
CA PRO A 66 -5.17 8.57 6.34
C PRO A 66 -4.22 9.09 7.42
N ASN A 67 -4.48 8.76 8.69
CA ASN A 67 -3.64 9.17 9.82
C ASN A 67 -2.66 8.07 10.26
N ARG A 68 -2.72 6.89 9.66
CA ARG A 68 -1.83 5.78 10.01
C ARG A 68 -0.50 5.88 9.28
N ILE A 69 0.56 5.48 9.96
CA ILE A 69 1.92 5.37 9.42
C ILE A 69 2.29 3.89 9.40
N TYR A 70 2.73 3.40 8.24
CA TYR A 70 3.11 2.01 8.06
C TYR A 70 4.62 1.87 7.88
N SER A 71 5.18 0.77 8.38
CA SER A 71 6.58 0.44 8.15
C SER A 71 6.78 -0.13 6.75
N THR A 72 7.91 0.21 6.14
CA THR A 72 8.32 -0.34 4.84
C THR A 72 8.80 -1.78 4.89
N GLU A 73 9.00 -2.32 6.09
CA GLU A 73 9.35 -3.73 6.32
C GLU A 73 8.14 -4.69 6.22
N GLY A 74 6.94 -4.17 6.11
CA GLY A 74 5.71 -4.94 5.89
C GLY A 74 5.16 -4.77 4.47
N VAL A 75 3.98 -5.36 4.21
CA VAL A 75 3.22 -5.13 2.98
C VAL A 75 2.57 -3.73 3.02
N HIS A 76 2.16 -3.23 1.85
CA HIS A 76 1.42 -1.97 1.74
C HIS A 76 -0.10 -2.23 1.77
N PRO A 77 -0.92 -1.37 2.39
CA PRO A 77 -2.36 -1.41 2.24
C PRO A 77 -2.79 -1.20 0.78
N ALA A 78 -4.00 -1.64 0.43
CA ALA A 78 -4.55 -1.35 -0.90
C ALA A 78 -4.51 0.16 -1.20
N LEU A 79 -4.08 0.51 -2.41
CA LEU A 79 -4.06 1.91 -2.86
C LEU A 79 -5.50 2.36 -3.14
N PRO A 80 -6.04 3.37 -2.43
CA PRO A 80 -7.36 3.90 -2.72
C PRO A 80 -7.32 4.86 -3.92
N SER A 81 -8.48 5.05 -4.56
CA SER A 81 -8.63 5.90 -5.75
C SER A 81 -8.63 7.40 -5.48
N GLN A 82 -8.58 7.83 -4.22
CA GLN A 82 -8.61 9.24 -3.85
C GLN A 82 -7.24 9.70 -3.35
N GLU A 83 -6.69 10.73 -4.01
CA GLU A 83 -5.38 11.29 -3.64
C GLU A 83 -5.33 11.81 -2.19
N SER A 84 -6.38 12.49 -1.74
CA SER A 84 -6.45 13.07 -0.39
C SER A 84 -6.42 12.05 0.74
N SER A 85 -6.87 10.83 0.48
CA SER A 85 -6.87 9.70 1.42
C SER A 85 -5.97 8.56 0.98
N GLY A 86 -5.36 8.66 -0.20
CA GLY A 86 -4.87 7.54 -0.97
C GLY A 86 -3.42 7.18 -0.79
N ARG A 87 -2.58 8.16 -0.61
CA ARG A 87 -1.17 7.88 -0.33
C ARG A 87 -0.99 7.76 1.16
N PHE A 88 -0.84 6.53 1.63
CA PHE A 88 -0.56 6.30 3.03
C PHE A 88 0.83 6.79 3.40
N TRP A 89 0.95 7.24 4.64
CA TRP A 89 2.22 7.59 5.22
C TRP A 89 3.03 6.35 5.53
N ILE A 90 4.29 6.37 5.12
CA ILE A 90 5.25 5.30 5.37
C ILE A 90 6.44 5.81 6.18
N LEU A 91 6.92 4.99 7.09
CA LEU A 91 8.17 5.23 7.81
C LEU A 91 9.32 4.60 7.02
N HIS A 92 10.14 5.44 6.41
CA HIS A 92 11.29 5.05 5.61
C HIS A 92 12.54 5.82 6.03
N ASN A 93 13.62 5.14 6.37
CA ASN A 93 14.89 5.73 6.80
C ASN A 93 14.73 6.78 7.92
N GLY A 94 13.91 6.46 8.92
CA GLY A 94 13.67 7.35 10.07
C GLY A 94 12.77 8.56 9.81
N LYS A 95 12.29 8.74 8.58
CA LYS A 95 11.39 9.84 8.20
C LYS A 95 10.04 9.31 7.73
N VAL A 96 8.99 10.12 7.95
CA VAL A 96 7.64 9.80 7.49
C VAL A 96 7.36 10.56 6.20
N ARG A 97 6.96 9.84 5.16
CA ARG A 97 6.67 10.41 3.84
C ARG A 97 5.54 9.67 3.12
N LYS A 98 5.02 10.27 2.08
CA LYS A 98 4.09 9.59 1.17
C LYS A 98 4.85 8.76 0.13
N LEU A 99 4.13 7.80 -0.48
CA LEU A 99 4.62 7.13 -1.69
C LEU A 99 4.68 8.10 -2.87
N THR A 100 5.66 7.92 -3.74
CA THR A 100 5.69 8.58 -5.05
C THR A 100 4.74 7.88 -6.03
N ILE A 101 4.41 8.54 -7.14
CA ILE A 101 3.65 7.91 -8.24
C ILE A 101 4.38 6.68 -8.76
N THR A 102 5.70 6.77 -8.92
CA THR A 102 6.55 5.69 -9.42
C THR A 102 6.51 4.47 -8.49
N GLU A 103 6.51 4.70 -7.18
CA GLU A 103 6.37 3.63 -6.20
C GLU A 103 4.97 2.99 -6.25
N CYS A 104 3.91 3.79 -6.42
CA CYS A 104 2.55 3.28 -6.53
C CYS A 104 2.38 2.37 -7.76
N TYR A 105 2.89 2.76 -8.94
CA TYR A 105 2.74 1.90 -10.12
C TYR A 105 3.56 0.61 -10.01
N ARG A 106 4.76 0.64 -9.38
CA ARG A 106 5.55 -0.58 -9.12
C ARG A 106 4.82 -1.55 -8.19
N ILE A 107 4.20 -1.03 -7.12
CA ILE A 107 3.38 -1.84 -6.20
C ILE A 107 2.23 -2.52 -6.96
N MET A 108 1.62 -1.84 -7.92
CA MET A 108 0.56 -2.37 -8.77
C MET A 108 1.07 -3.29 -9.88
N GLY A 109 2.39 -3.39 -10.07
CA GLY A 109 3.03 -4.25 -11.05
C GLY A 109 3.00 -3.74 -12.50
N PHE A 110 2.81 -2.43 -12.69
CA PHE A 110 2.93 -1.83 -14.02
C PHE A 110 4.38 -1.94 -14.53
N PRO A 111 4.60 -2.20 -15.83
CA PRO A 111 5.93 -2.29 -16.38
C PRO A 111 6.62 -0.91 -16.42
N GLU A 112 7.95 -0.88 -16.25
CA GLU A 112 8.72 0.37 -16.16
C GLU A 112 8.59 1.28 -17.39
N GLN A 113 8.38 0.69 -18.58
CA GLN A 113 8.16 1.44 -19.83
C GLN A 113 6.76 2.06 -19.96
N TYR A 114 5.86 1.84 -18.99
CA TYR A 114 4.52 2.41 -19.03
C TYR A 114 4.60 3.94 -18.90
N LYS A 115 4.10 4.64 -19.91
CA LYS A 115 4.14 6.11 -19.97
C LYS A 115 2.89 6.71 -19.32
N PHE A 116 3.11 7.62 -18.40
CA PHE A 116 2.05 8.40 -17.78
C PHE A 116 1.93 9.77 -18.46
N ILE A 117 0.74 10.11 -18.90
CA ILE A 117 0.45 11.39 -19.60
C ILE A 117 -0.55 12.27 -18.85
N GLN A 118 -1.07 11.79 -17.71
CA GLN A 118 -2.01 12.51 -16.87
C GLN A 118 -1.34 13.19 -15.68
N SER A 119 -2.11 14.05 -14.98
CA SER A 119 -1.70 14.63 -13.71
C SER A 119 -1.54 13.57 -12.62
N ASN A 120 -0.79 13.87 -11.57
CA ASN A 120 -0.57 12.96 -10.46
C ASN A 120 -1.88 12.52 -9.79
N SER A 121 -2.85 13.41 -9.61
CA SER A 121 -4.15 13.08 -9.00
C SER A 121 -4.95 12.09 -9.84
N GLU A 122 -4.93 12.26 -11.17
CA GLU A 122 -5.58 11.35 -12.10
C GLU A 122 -4.91 9.97 -12.09
N LEU A 123 -3.59 9.92 -12.05
CA LEU A 123 -2.83 8.67 -11.95
C LEU A 123 -3.15 7.90 -10.65
N TYR A 124 -3.26 8.61 -9.50
CA TYR A 124 -3.69 7.96 -8.25
C TYR A 124 -5.09 7.37 -8.36
N ARG A 125 -6.02 8.12 -8.98
CA ARG A 125 -7.37 7.64 -9.22
C ARG A 125 -7.38 6.38 -10.08
N GLN A 126 -6.58 6.34 -11.14
CA GLN A 126 -6.44 5.19 -12.02
C GLN A 126 -5.83 3.98 -11.30
N PHE A 127 -4.76 4.16 -10.54
CA PHE A 127 -4.14 3.07 -9.78
C PHE A 127 -5.09 2.48 -8.74
N GLY A 128 -5.81 3.32 -7.99
CA GLY A 128 -6.76 2.86 -6.99
C GLY A 128 -7.98 2.14 -7.58
N ASN A 129 -8.35 2.45 -8.82
CA ASN A 129 -9.44 1.79 -9.55
C ASN A 129 -8.96 0.57 -10.34
N SER A 130 -7.65 0.37 -10.49
CA SER A 130 -7.10 -0.76 -11.22
C SER A 130 -6.96 -1.99 -10.33
N VAL A 131 -6.77 -3.13 -10.97
CA VAL A 131 -6.41 -4.39 -10.29
C VAL A 131 -4.91 -4.61 -10.42
N ALA A 132 -4.27 -5.11 -9.37
CA ALA A 132 -2.84 -5.42 -9.40
C ALA A 132 -2.51 -6.39 -10.55
N ILE A 133 -1.63 -5.98 -11.45
CA ILE A 133 -1.28 -6.73 -12.66
C ILE A 133 -0.82 -8.16 -12.36
N PRO A 134 0.03 -8.43 -11.35
CA PRO A 134 0.44 -9.80 -11.03
C PRO A 134 -0.74 -10.72 -10.67
N MET A 135 -1.78 -10.17 -10.03
CA MET A 135 -2.98 -10.95 -9.69
C MET A 135 -3.79 -11.33 -10.93
N ILE A 136 -4.04 -10.37 -11.84
CA ILE A 136 -4.75 -10.64 -13.09
C ILE A 136 -3.96 -11.62 -13.96
N LYS A 137 -2.64 -11.48 -14.02
CA LYS A 137 -1.78 -12.42 -14.74
C LYS A 137 -1.92 -13.85 -14.20
N ALA A 138 -1.84 -14.03 -12.88
CA ALA A 138 -1.99 -15.34 -12.27
C ALA A 138 -3.38 -15.97 -12.53
N ILE A 139 -4.45 -15.17 -12.48
CA ILE A 139 -5.81 -15.63 -12.82
C ILE A 139 -5.88 -16.04 -14.30
N GLY A 140 -5.35 -15.22 -15.20
CA GLY A 140 -5.34 -15.52 -16.64
C GLY A 140 -4.55 -16.78 -16.98
N GLU A 141 -3.43 -17.01 -16.30
CA GLU A 141 -2.66 -18.25 -16.45
C GLU A 141 -3.44 -19.48 -15.99
N GLN A 142 -4.19 -19.39 -14.88
CA GLN A 142 -5.04 -20.47 -14.42
C GLN A 142 -6.22 -20.77 -15.37
N ILE A 143 -6.88 -19.75 -15.88
CA ILE A 143 -7.95 -19.89 -16.89
C ILE A 143 -7.38 -20.57 -18.13
N LYS A 144 -6.25 -20.08 -18.65
CA LYS A 144 -5.59 -20.68 -19.81
C LYS A 144 -5.25 -22.17 -19.58
N TYR A 145 -4.73 -22.51 -18.40
CA TYR A 145 -4.40 -23.89 -18.05
C TYR A 145 -5.63 -24.79 -18.05
N GLN A 146 -6.73 -24.36 -17.43
CA GLN A 146 -7.99 -25.11 -17.40
C GLN A 146 -8.56 -25.33 -18.80
N PHE A 147 -8.63 -24.26 -19.62
CA PHE A 147 -9.10 -24.38 -21.00
C PHE A 147 -8.27 -25.31 -21.87
N LEU A 148 -6.96 -25.38 -21.67
CA LEU A 148 -6.08 -26.30 -22.40
C LEU A 148 -6.22 -27.73 -21.89
N ALA A 149 -6.42 -27.93 -20.59
CA ALA A 149 -6.63 -29.26 -20.02
C ALA A 149 -7.94 -29.89 -20.52
N GLU A 150 -9.05 -29.15 -20.50
CA GLU A 150 -10.35 -29.61 -20.97
C GLU A 150 -10.36 -30.03 -22.47
N ASN A 151 -9.57 -29.33 -23.31
CA ASN A 151 -9.49 -29.65 -24.74
C ASN A 151 -8.56 -30.83 -25.06
N TYR A 152 -7.82 -31.38 -24.08
CA TYR A 152 -6.97 -32.57 -24.26
C TYR A 152 -7.71 -33.86 -23.92
N ASP A 153 -8.74 -33.83 -23.09
CA ASP A 153 -9.52 -34.97 -22.66
C ASP A 153 -10.67 -35.30 -23.65
N GLU A 154 -10.94 -34.48 -24.66
CA GLU A 154 -11.96 -34.70 -25.69
C GLU A 154 -11.40 -35.27 -27.01
N LYS A 155 -10.18 -35.75 -27.07
CA LYS A 155 -9.55 -36.41 -28.22
C LYS A 155 -9.09 -37.81 -27.84
#